data_246ac8dbc62c359c0967ba94f541c4eb
#
_entry.id   246ac8dbc62c359c0967ba94f541c4eb
#
_cell.length_a   1.000
_cell.length_b   1.000
_cell.length_c   1.000
_cell.angle_alpha   90.00
_cell.angle_beta   90.00
_cell.angle_gamma   90.00
#
_symmetry.space_group_name_H-M   'P 1'
#
loop_
_entity.id
_entity.type
_entity.pdbx_description
1 polymer ?
#
loop_
_entity_poly.entity_id
_entity_poly.type
_entity_poly.pdbx_seq_one_letter_code
_entity_poly.pdbx_strand_id
1 'polypeptide(L)'
;MTAARNDDSQELTIAVLPGDGIGPEVMDAAIAVLQRLQQCLPDLKLQLRPCAAGAAEYLRSGSALPTATLQACRDADAVLLAAMGLPHVRQPDGREVTPQIDLREHFQLYQGIRPVYLYHALDSPLKQAQPGDIDLLILRENTEGLFHSRGRGIAPESETVDDILRVTRVGSERLFHAAFQLARQRRHHEIGRASCRERV
;
A
#
# COMPACT_ATOMS: atom_id res chain seq x y z
N MET A 1 19.00 38.72 -23.27
CA MET A 1 17.73 38.01 -23.29
C MET A 1 17.74 37.01 -22.15
N THR A 2 17.20 37.41 -21.02
CA THR A 2 17.09 36.60 -19.81
C THR A 2 15.91 35.66 -19.99
N ALA A 3 16.18 34.35 -20.08
CA ALA A 3 15.14 33.33 -20.10
C ALA A 3 14.40 33.41 -18.75
N ALA A 4 13.11 33.68 -18.83
CA ALA A 4 12.21 33.53 -17.69
C ALA A 4 12.28 32.07 -17.21
N ARG A 5 12.80 31.85 -16.00
CA ARG A 5 12.63 30.58 -15.31
C ARG A 5 11.13 30.48 -14.99
N ASN A 6 10.44 29.55 -15.62
CA ASN A 6 9.14 29.12 -15.12
C ASN A 6 9.39 28.60 -13.69
N ASP A 7 8.77 29.25 -12.73
CA ASP A 7 8.74 28.81 -11.33
C ASP A 7 7.69 27.68 -11.19
N ASP A 8 8.00 26.54 -11.81
CA ASP A 8 7.23 25.28 -11.67
C ASP A 8 7.73 24.48 -10.46
N SER A 9 7.96 25.15 -9.34
CA SER A 9 8.23 24.45 -8.08
C SER A 9 6.95 23.71 -7.66
N GLN A 10 6.91 22.41 -7.92
CA GLN A 10 5.80 21.56 -7.51
C GLN A 10 5.88 21.30 -6.01
N GLU A 11 4.98 21.88 -5.24
CA GLU A 11 4.83 21.58 -3.82
C GLU A 11 3.83 20.43 -3.65
N LEU A 12 4.31 19.31 -3.08
CA LEU A 12 3.50 18.10 -2.85
C LEU A 12 3.28 17.89 -1.37
N THR A 13 2.05 17.71 -0.97
CA THR A 13 1.68 17.33 0.39
C THR A 13 1.59 15.82 0.53
N ILE A 14 2.31 15.25 1.50
CA ILE A 14 2.31 13.83 1.80
C ILE A 14 1.75 13.61 3.20
N ALA A 15 0.64 12.88 3.31
CA ALA A 15 0.14 12.40 4.59
C ALA A 15 1.02 11.23 5.04
N VAL A 16 1.65 11.36 6.20
CA VAL A 16 2.61 10.39 6.75
C VAL A 16 1.96 9.61 7.88
N LEU A 17 1.80 8.32 7.71
CA LEU A 17 1.22 7.40 8.70
C LEU A 17 2.32 6.44 9.20
N PRO A 18 2.99 6.74 10.31
CA PRO A 18 4.07 5.89 10.84
C PRO A 18 3.60 4.51 11.27
N GLY A 19 2.35 4.41 11.71
CA GLY A 19 1.77 3.13 12.15
C GLY A 19 2.30 2.65 13.50
N ASP A 20 2.51 1.33 13.62
CA ASP A 20 2.79 0.65 14.89
C ASP A 20 4.04 -0.24 14.79
N GLY A 21 4.54 -0.67 15.95
CA GLY A 21 5.64 -1.63 16.05
C GLY A 21 6.91 -1.14 15.36
N ILE A 22 7.34 -1.83 14.31
CA ILE A 22 8.50 -1.43 13.46
C ILE A 22 8.18 -0.22 12.56
N GLY A 23 6.90 0.15 12.42
CA GLY A 23 6.44 1.22 11.52
C GLY A 23 7.17 2.55 11.72
N PRO A 24 7.24 3.12 12.93
CA PRO A 24 7.95 4.37 13.19
C PRO A 24 9.43 4.33 12.78
N GLU A 25 10.14 3.26 13.09
CA GLU A 25 11.56 3.09 12.76
C GLU A 25 11.80 3.12 11.25
N VAL A 26 11.02 2.36 10.47
CA VAL A 26 11.16 2.35 9.00
C VAL A 26 10.66 3.65 8.37
N MET A 27 9.69 4.31 8.99
CA MET A 27 9.20 5.61 8.55
C MET A 27 10.27 6.70 8.71
N ASP A 28 10.98 6.71 9.82
CA ASP A 28 12.07 7.68 10.07
C ASP A 28 13.17 7.55 9.01
N ALA A 29 13.53 6.30 8.65
CA ALA A 29 14.47 6.05 7.56
C ALA A 29 13.95 6.56 6.20
N ALA A 30 12.68 6.31 5.89
CA ALA A 30 12.07 6.80 4.66
C ALA A 30 12.00 8.32 4.59
N ILE A 31 11.65 8.99 5.70
CA ILE A 31 11.63 10.46 5.81
C ILE A 31 13.03 11.03 5.60
N ALA A 32 14.07 10.43 6.18
CA ALA A 32 15.44 10.88 5.99
C ALA A 32 15.85 10.85 4.50
N VAL A 33 15.45 9.82 3.76
CA VAL A 33 15.68 9.74 2.30
C VAL A 33 14.94 10.84 1.56
N LEU A 34 13.66 11.08 1.87
CA LEU A 34 12.86 12.13 1.24
C LEU A 34 13.42 13.53 1.50
N GLN A 35 13.86 13.79 2.73
CA GLN A 35 14.52 15.05 3.10
C GLN A 35 15.82 15.23 2.33
N ARG A 36 16.60 14.15 2.16
CA ARG A 36 17.82 14.21 1.36
C ARG A 36 17.54 14.49 -0.10
N LEU A 37 16.48 13.90 -0.66
CA LEU A 37 16.03 14.18 -2.03
C LEU A 37 15.68 15.64 -2.23
N GLN A 38 14.96 16.28 -1.32
CA GLN A 38 14.65 17.71 -1.39
C GLN A 38 15.92 18.60 -1.41
N GLN A 39 16.94 18.19 -0.65
CA GLN A 39 18.23 18.91 -0.68
C GLN A 39 18.96 18.78 -2.02
N CYS A 40 18.79 17.64 -2.71
CA CYS A 40 19.42 17.38 -4.01
C CYS A 40 18.58 17.92 -5.19
N LEU A 41 17.28 18.13 -5.02
CA LEU A 41 16.32 18.56 -6.02
C LEU A 41 15.63 19.84 -5.57
N PRO A 42 16.20 21.04 -5.81
CA PRO A 42 15.67 22.30 -5.27
C PRO A 42 14.24 22.64 -5.70
N ASP A 43 13.81 22.10 -6.85
CA ASP A 43 12.48 22.34 -7.40
C ASP A 43 11.40 21.40 -6.78
N LEU A 44 11.84 20.37 -6.01
CA LEU A 44 10.94 19.47 -5.29
C LEU A 44 10.70 19.98 -3.87
N LYS A 45 9.46 20.35 -3.56
CA LYS A 45 9.01 20.72 -2.21
C LYS A 45 8.03 19.70 -1.69
N LEU A 46 8.38 19.00 -0.60
CA LEU A 46 7.52 18.04 0.06
C LEU A 46 7.05 18.57 1.41
N GLN A 47 5.75 18.71 1.59
CA GLN A 47 5.14 18.93 2.90
C GLN A 47 4.77 17.60 3.53
N LEU A 48 5.57 17.13 4.48
CA LEU A 48 5.29 15.90 5.22
C LEU A 48 4.37 16.20 6.39
N ARG A 49 3.14 15.66 6.37
CA ARG A 49 2.11 15.86 7.40
C ARG A 49 1.93 14.58 8.23
N PRO A 50 2.44 14.49 9.46
CA PRO A 50 2.21 13.34 10.33
C PRO A 50 0.72 13.18 10.66
N CYS A 51 0.22 11.95 10.52
CA CYS A 51 -1.16 11.58 10.79
C CYS A 51 -1.19 10.33 11.66
N ALA A 52 -2.01 10.36 12.72
CA ALA A 52 -2.12 9.24 13.64
C ALA A 52 -3.04 8.16 13.05
N ALA A 53 -2.57 6.91 13.04
CA ALA A 53 -3.35 5.73 12.68
C ALA A 53 -2.68 4.48 13.26
N GLY A 54 -3.42 3.39 13.40
CA GLY A 54 -2.88 2.12 13.85
C GLY A 54 -3.50 1.62 15.15
N ALA A 55 -2.93 0.54 15.66
CA ALA A 55 -3.38 -0.09 16.90
C ALA A 55 -3.07 0.76 18.16
N ALA A 56 -1.94 1.47 18.15
CA ALA A 56 -1.61 2.40 19.24
C ALA A 56 -2.59 3.57 19.28
N GLU A 57 -2.98 4.10 18.13
CA GLU A 57 -4.01 5.14 18.03
C GLU A 57 -5.37 4.62 18.50
N TYR A 58 -5.72 3.39 18.15
CA TYR A 58 -6.94 2.74 18.62
C TYR A 58 -6.97 2.66 20.15
N LEU A 59 -5.89 2.25 20.79
CA LEU A 59 -5.79 2.23 22.25
C LEU A 59 -5.93 3.62 22.89
N ARG A 60 -5.41 4.65 22.21
CA ARG A 60 -5.41 6.03 22.71
C ARG A 60 -6.77 6.71 22.58
N SER A 61 -7.44 6.55 21.43
CA SER A 61 -8.62 7.33 21.04
C SER A 61 -9.90 6.52 20.82
N GLY A 62 -9.79 5.19 20.80
CA GLY A 62 -10.88 4.28 20.41
C GLY A 62 -11.07 4.15 18.88
N SER A 63 -10.27 4.83 18.07
CA SER A 63 -10.34 4.77 16.61
C SER A 63 -8.98 4.47 16.01
N ALA A 64 -8.88 3.39 15.24
CA ALA A 64 -7.63 3.04 14.53
C ALA A 64 -7.33 3.96 13.34
N LEU A 65 -8.36 4.63 12.83
CA LEU A 65 -8.27 5.54 11.68
C LEU A 65 -9.21 6.73 11.94
N PRO A 66 -8.75 7.76 12.66
CA PRO A 66 -9.56 8.94 12.97
C PRO A 66 -10.02 9.66 11.70
N THR A 67 -11.21 10.29 11.75
CA THR A 67 -11.77 11.07 10.64
C THR A 67 -10.82 12.18 10.19
N ALA A 68 -10.09 12.80 11.11
CA ALA A 68 -9.09 13.81 10.77
C ALA A 68 -7.95 13.24 9.92
N THR A 69 -7.50 12.00 10.22
CA THR A 69 -6.50 11.31 9.42
C THR A 69 -7.03 10.96 8.02
N LEU A 70 -8.27 10.46 7.93
CA LEU A 70 -8.92 10.22 6.63
C LEU A 70 -9.01 11.49 5.79
N GLN A 71 -9.37 12.62 6.40
CA GLN A 71 -9.43 13.89 5.71
C GLN A 71 -8.04 14.35 5.26
N ALA A 72 -7.04 14.26 6.11
CA ALA A 72 -5.65 14.58 5.75
C ALA A 72 -5.12 13.73 4.59
N CYS A 73 -5.45 12.42 4.58
CA CYS A 73 -5.11 11.53 3.46
C CYS A 73 -5.83 11.91 2.16
N ARG A 74 -7.07 12.40 2.25
CA ARG A 74 -7.85 12.85 1.08
C ARG A 74 -7.30 14.13 0.49
N ASP A 75 -6.85 15.05 1.32
CA ASP A 75 -6.37 16.38 0.94
C ASP A 75 -4.89 16.35 0.49
N ALA A 76 -4.18 15.25 0.73
CA ALA A 76 -2.79 15.08 0.34
C ALA A 76 -2.66 14.54 -1.09
N ASP A 77 -1.55 14.87 -1.75
CA ASP A 77 -1.20 14.34 -3.07
C ASP A 77 -0.79 12.86 -2.99
N ALA A 78 -0.24 12.44 -1.86
CA ALA A 78 0.11 11.06 -1.61
C ALA A 78 0.03 10.69 -0.12
N VAL A 79 -0.08 9.39 0.15
CA VAL A 79 -0.03 8.82 1.50
C VAL A 79 1.20 7.93 1.60
N LEU A 80 2.09 8.25 2.55
CA LEU A 80 3.21 7.41 2.93
C LEU A 80 2.84 6.63 4.19
N LEU A 81 2.74 5.32 4.06
CA LEU A 81 2.23 4.44 5.10
C LEU A 81 3.28 3.38 5.45
N ALA A 82 3.59 3.24 6.74
CA ALA A 82 4.45 2.18 7.25
C ALA A 82 3.65 1.00 7.83
N ALA A 83 4.34 0.10 8.54
CA ALA A 83 3.70 -1.07 9.12
C ALA A 83 2.68 -0.69 10.21
N MET A 84 1.54 -1.38 10.21
CA MET A 84 0.47 -1.17 11.19
C MET A 84 0.00 -2.50 11.75
N GLY A 85 -0.37 -2.46 13.02
CA GLY A 85 -0.92 -3.57 13.77
C GLY A 85 -0.02 -4.00 14.91
N LEU A 86 -0.65 -4.30 16.03
CA LEU A 86 -0.02 -4.88 17.21
C LEU A 86 -0.73 -6.20 17.51
N PRO A 87 -0.04 -7.36 17.54
CA PRO A 87 -0.68 -8.68 17.65
C PRO A 87 -1.58 -8.86 18.87
N HIS A 88 -1.27 -8.15 19.97
CA HIS A 88 -2.02 -8.20 21.21
C HIS A 88 -3.19 -7.20 21.28
N VAL A 89 -3.33 -6.33 20.28
CA VAL A 89 -4.42 -5.34 20.23
C VAL A 89 -5.49 -5.83 19.28
N ARG A 90 -6.68 -6.07 19.83
CA ARG A 90 -7.82 -6.58 19.09
C ARG A 90 -9.04 -5.68 19.32
N GLN A 91 -9.98 -5.72 18.40
CA GLN A 91 -11.31 -5.17 18.61
C GLN A 91 -12.09 -6.02 19.62
N PRO A 92 -13.19 -5.51 20.22
CA PRO A 92 -13.98 -6.26 21.21
C PRO A 92 -14.51 -7.61 20.69
N ASP A 93 -14.68 -7.75 19.38
CA ASP A 93 -15.10 -8.98 18.71
C ASP A 93 -13.94 -9.91 18.32
N GLY A 94 -12.72 -9.64 18.79
CA GLY A 94 -11.51 -10.44 18.54
C GLY A 94 -10.80 -10.15 17.23
N ARG A 95 -11.35 -9.32 16.35
CA ARG A 95 -10.73 -8.97 15.06
C ARG A 95 -9.47 -8.12 15.23
N GLU A 96 -8.58 -8.24 14.26
CA GLU A 96 -7.39 -7.39 14.17
C GLU A 96 -7.75 -5.93 13.88
N VAL A 97 -6.93 -5.03 14.42
CA VAL A 97 -6.97 -3.61 14.10
C VAL A 97 -6.16 -3.39 12.81
N THR A 98 -6.85 -3.17 11.68
CA THR A 98 -6.24 -3.15 10.35
C THR A 98 -6.62 -1.90 9.54
N PRO A 99 -6.25 -0.69 10.00
CA PRO A 99 -6.64 0.57 9.34
C PRO A 99 -6.10 0.70 7.91
N GLN A 100 -5.02 0.01 7.57
CA GLN A 100 -4.49 -0.06 6.21
C GLN A 100 -5.48 -0.73 5.22
N ILE A 101 -6.35 -1.62 5.70
CA ILE A 101 -7.41 -2.19 4.87
C ILE A 101 -8.58 -1.21 4.76
N ASP A 102 -8.93 -0.52 5.85
CA ASP A 102 -9.96 0.50 5.86
C ASP A 102 -9.62 1.64 4.87
N LEU A 103 -8.35 2.06 4.81
CA LEU A 103 -7.86 3.02 3.82
C LEU A 103 -8.06 2.53 2.38
N ARG A 104 -7.75 1.24 2.10
CA ARG A 104 -7.94 0.66 0.76
C ARG A 104 -9.42 0.67 0.35
N GLU A 105 -10.30 0.30 1.25
CA GLU A 105 -11.75 0.32 1.01
C GLU A 105 -12.26 1.74 0.82
N HIS A 106 -11.87 2.67 1.70
CA HIS A 106 -12.34 4.05 1.67
C HIS A 106 -11.92 4.79 0.41
N PHE A 107 -10.68 4.64 -0.02
CA PHE A 107 -10.13 5.30 -1.21
C PHE A 107 -10.20 4.46 -2.47
N GLN A 108 -10.81 3.25 -2.41
CA GLN A 108 -10.90 2.31 -3.54
C GLN A 108 -9.53 2.01 -4.16
N LEU A 109 -8.52 1.78 -3.32
CA LEU A 109 -7.15 1.50 -3.74
C LEU A 109 -7.03 0.06 -4.27
N TYR A 110 -7.65 -0.19 -5.42
CA TYR A 110 -7.76 -1.53 -6.01
C TYR A 110 -6.44 -2.07 -6.55
N GLN A 111 -5.52 -1.20 -6.93
CA GLN A 111 -4.32 -1.56 -7.66
C GLN A 111 -3.10 -1.62 -6.72
N GLY A 112 -2.79 -2.81 -6.23
CA GLY A 112 -1.55 -3.06 -5.50
C GLY A 112 -0.41 -3.34 -6.47
N ILE A 113 0.49 -2.38 -6.66
CA ILE A 113 1.67 -2.52 -7.54
C ILE A 113 2.86 -2.93 -6.69
N ARG A 114 3.50 -4.04 -7.06
CA ARG A 114 4.69 -4.57 -6.37
C ARG A 114 5.80 -4.80 -7.39
N PRO A 115 6.73 -3.85 -7.55
CA PRO A 115 7.90 -4.06 -8.37
C PRO A 115 8.86 -5.05 -7.69
N VAL A 116 9.39 -5.98 -8.48
CA VAL A 116 10.40 -6.95 -8.06
C VAL A 116 11.55 -6.86 -9.04
N TYR A 117 12.72 -6.52 -8.53
CA TYR A 117 13.95 -6.45 -9.30
C TYR A 117 15.07 -7.16 -8.55
N LEU A 118 15.81 -8.03 -9.22
CA LEU A 118 16.96 -8.70 -8.63
C LEU A 118 18.18 -7.79 -8.72
N TYR A 119 18.60 -7.23 -7.60
CA TYR A 119 19.78 -6.37 -7.49
C TYR A 119 21.07 -7.16 -7.26
N HIS A 120 20.99 -8.27 -6.55
CA HIS A 120 22.14 -9.11 -6.24
C HIS A 120 21.78 -10.60 -6.29
N ALA A 121 22.69 -11.45 -6.80
CA ALA A 121 22.44 -12.87 -6.99
C ALA A 121 22.05 -13.61 -5.69
N LEU A 122 22.61 -13.20 -4.53
CA LEU A 122 22.29 -13.78 -3.22
C LEU A 122 20.88 -13.48 -2.72
N ASP A 123 20.18 -12.50 -3.29
CA ASP A 123 18.80 -12.16 -2.92
C ASP A 123 17.78 -13.10 -3.59
N SER A 124 18.24 -13.96 -4.52
CA SER A 124 17.37 -14.89 -5.24
C SER A 124 17.45 -16.29 -4.65
N PRO A 125 16.30 -16.98 -4.46
CA PRO A 125 16.29 -18.41 -4.14
C PRO A 125 16.63 -19.30 -5.37
N LEU A 126 16.72 -18.72 -6.57
CA LEU A 126 17.04 -19.43 -7.80
C LEU A 126 18.56 -19.60 -7.94
N LYS A 127 19.00 -20.83 -8.28
CA LYS A 127 20.43 -21.22 -8.24
C LYS A 127 21.35 -20.44 -9.19
N GLN A 128 20.83 -19.90 -10.28
CA GLN A 128 21.66 -19.30 -11.35
C GLN A 128 21.23 -17.89 -11.74
N ALA A 129 20.30 -17.29 -10.98
CA ALA A 129 19.82 -15.95 -11.28
C ALA A 129 20.91 -14.91 -11.03
N GLN A 130 21.08 -14.01 -11.98
CA GLN A 130 22.01 -12.88 -11.93
C GLN A 130 21.25 -11.54 -11.77
N PRO A 131 21.91 -10.48 -11.32
CA PRO A 131 21.30 -9.14 -11.25
C PRO A 131 20.66 -8.74 -12.59
N GLY A 132 19.40 -8.36 -12.56
CA GLY A 132 18.61 -8.00 -13.75
C GLY A 132 17.84 -9.12 -14.42
N ASP A 133 18.11 -10.41 -14.11
CA ASP A 133 17.34 -11.54 -14.66
C ASP A 133 15.87 -11.54 -14.19
N ILE A 134 15.62 -10.95 -13.02
CA ILE A 134 14.28 -10.78 -12.49
C ILE A 134 13.94 -9.29 -12.50
N ASP A 135 13.04 -8.91 -13.39
CA ASP A 135 12.45 -7.58 -13.49
C ASP A 135 10.97 -7.71 -13.84
N LEU A 136 10.11 -7.70 -12.82
CA LEU A 136 8.67 -7.89 -12.99
C LEU A 136 7.84 -6.98 -12.07
N LEU A 137 6.58 -6.78 -12.45
CA LEU A 137 5.57 -6.14 -11.61
C LEU A 137 4.48 -7.14 -11.27
N ILE A 138 4.19 -7.28 -9.98
CA ILE A 138 3.01 -8.01 -9.53
C ILE A 138 1.90 -6.98 -9.29
N LEU A 139 0.81 -7.10 -10.06
CA LEU A 139 -0.42 -6.37 -9.80
C LEU A 139 -1.39 -7.24 -9.03
N ARG A 140 -1.86 -6.72 -7.90
CA ARG A 140 -2.82 -7.41 -7.04
C ARG A 140 -4.08 -6.56 -6.89
N GLU A 141 -5.26 -7.19 -7.05
CA GLU A 141 -6.52 -6.60 -6.63
C GLU A 141 -6.56 -6.54 -5.09
N ASN A 142 -6.86 -5.37 -4.53
CA ASN A 142 -6.80 -5.11 -3.09
C ASN A 142 -8.16 -4.77 -2.44
N THR A 143 -9.25 -4.72 -3.20
CA THR A 143 -10.58 -4.33 -2.70
C THR A 143 -11.64 -5.41 -2.83
N GLU A 144 -11.36 -6.45 -3.64
CA GLU A 144 -12.22 -7.61 -3.85
C GLU A 144 -11.57 -8.91 -3.32
N GLY A 145 -12.03 -10.05 -3.76
CA GLY A 145 -11.57 -11.34 -3.28
C GLY A 145 -12.12 -11.65 -1.90
N LEU A 146 -11.29 -12.19 -1.04
CA LEU A 146 -11.62 -12.51 0.36
C LEU A 146 -11.82 -11.25 1.23
N PHE A 147 -11.34 -10.08 0.81
CA PHE A 147 -11.62 -8.82 1.51
C PHE A 147 -13.10 -8.49 1.57
N HIS A 148 -13.91 -9.03 0.64
CA HIS A 148 -15.36 -8.86 0.66
C HIS A 148 -16.03 -9.43 1.90
N SER A 149 -15.50 -10.52 2.44
CA SER A 149 -16.02 -11.17 3.65
C SER A 149 -15.53 -10.54 4.94
N ARG A 150 -14.61 -9.58 4.86
CA ARG A 150 -14.02 -8.95 6.05
C ARG A 150 -15.09 -8.40 6.98
N GLY A 151 -15.07 -8.88 8.24
CA GLY A 151 -16.03 -8.53 9.25
C GLY A 151 -17.42 -9.16 9.10
N ARG A 152 -17.57 -10.15 8.21
CA ARG A 152 -18.80 -10.94 8.03
C ARG A 152 -18.51 -12.41 8.38
N GLY A 153 -19.52 -13.12 8.85
CA GLY A 153 -19.52 -14.58 8.94
C GLY A 153 -18.72 -15.19 10.11
N ILE A 154 -18.21 -14.43 11.06
CA ILE A 154 -17.60 -15.02 12.26
C ILE A 154 -18.68 -15.17 13.31
N ALA A 155 -19.22 -16.39 13.45
CA ALA A 155 -19.99 -16.79 14.61
C ALA A 155 -19.05 -17.61 15.53
N PRO A 156 -18.63 -17.08 16.69
CA PRO A 156 -17.67 -17.77 17.56
C PRO A 156 -18.15 -19.15 18.05
N GLU A 157 -19.46 -19.39 17.96
CA GLU A 157 -20.11 -20.63 18.41
C GLU A 157 -20.36 -21.62 17.24
N SER A 158 -19.99 -21.27 16.00
CA SER A 158 -20.21 -22.13 14.84
C SER A 158 -19.02 -23.05 14.61
N GLU A 159 -19.29 -24.34 14.40
CA GLU A 159 -18.29 -25.32 13.96
C GLU A 159 -17.87 -25.12 12.49
N THR A 160 -18.59 -24.25 11.77
CA THR A 160 -18.36 -23.99 10.33
C THR A 160 -18.19 -22.49 10.09
N VAL A 161 -17.19 -22.12 9.32
CA VAL A 161 -16.98 -20.75 8.86
C VAL A 161 -16.93 -20.74 7.34
N ASP A 162 -17.80 -19.97 6.72
CA ASP A 162 -17.83 -19.75 5.28
C ASP A 162 -17.18 -18.39 4.96
N ASP A 163 -16.26 -18.40 4.01
CA ASP A 163 -15.64 -17.18 3.50
C ASP A 163 -15.97 -17.00 2.01
N ILE A 164 -16.35 -15.78 1.62
CA ILE A 164 -16.81 -15.50 0.25
C ILE A 164 -15.72 -14.75 -0.52
N LEU A 165 -15.21 -15.41 -1.54
CA LEU A 165 -14.31 -14.77 -2.51
C LEU A 165 -15.16 -14.13 -3.62
N ARG A 166 -15.25 -12.80 -3.59
CA ARG A 166 -15.95 -12.03 -4.63
C ARG A 166 -14.99 -11.63 -5.75
N VAL A 167 -15.37 -11.89 -6.98
CA VAL A 167 -14.69 -11.37 -8.17
C VAL A 167 -15.76 -10.78 -9.08
N THR A 168 -15.65 -9.48 -9.37
CA THR A 168 -16.58 -8.81 -10.28
C THR A 168 -15.94 -8.54 -11.63
N ARG A 169 -16.77 -8.41 -12.66
CA ARG A 169 -16.31 -8.01 -13.98
C ARG A 169 -15.66 -6.62 -13.94
N VAL A 170 -16.28 -5.66 -13.27
CA VAL A 170 -15.77 -4.28 -13.14
C VAL A 170 -14.41 -4.25 -12.44
N GLY A 171 -14.27 -4.97 -11.31
CA GLY A 171 -12.99 -5.06 -10.59
C GLY A 171 -11.90 -5.71 -11.43
N SER A 172 -12.23 -6.77 -12.17
CA SER A 172 -11.28 -7.44 -13.07
C SER A 172 -10.88 -6.55 -14.25
N GLU A 173 -11.84 -5.90 -14.92
CA GLU A 173 -11.57 -5.03 -16.07
C GLU A 173 -10.66 -3.86 -15.68
N ARG A 174 -10.93 -3.15 -14.57
CA ARG A 174 -10.08 -2.03 -14.13
C ARG A 174 -8.64 -2.47 -13.84
N LEU A 175 -8.46 -3.65 -13.20
CA LEU A 175 -7.13 -4.17 -12.91
C LEU A 175 -6.40 -4.59 -14.19
N PHE A 176 -7.10 -5.24 -15.13
CA PHE A 176 -6.52 -5.64 -16.42
C PHE A 176 -6.11 -4.43 -17.28
N HIS A 177 -6.95 -3.40 -17.33
CA HIS A 177 -6.57 -2.15 -18.01
C HIS A 177 -5.29 -1.55 -17.43
N ALA A 178 -5.17 -1.48 -16.10
CA ALA A 178 -3.96 -1.01 -15.45
C ALA A 178 -2.74 -1.90 -15.77
N ALA A 179 -2.93 -3.23 -15.77
CA ALA A 179 -1.86 -4.17 -16.10
C ALA A 179 -1.35 -3.98 -17.54
N PHE A 180 -2.25 -3.85 -18.51
CA PHE A 180 -1.87 -3.60 -19.90
C PHE A 180 -1.19 -2.25 -20.11
N GLN A 181 -1.66 -1.20 -19.42
CA GLN A 181 -1.00 0.11 -19.47
C GLN A 181 0.43 0.06 -18.92
N LEU A 182 0.64 -0.60 -17.79
CA LEU A 182 1.97 -0.76 -17.20
C LEU A 182 2.88 -1.65 -18.06
N ALA A 183 2.35 -2.75 -18.62
CA ALA A 183 3.12 -3.62 -19.50
C ALA A 183 3.65 -2.88 -20.74
N ARG A 184 2.84 -1.97 -21.33
CA ARG A 184 3.27 -1.15 -22.47
C ARG A 184 4.45 -0.23 -22.16
N GLN A 185 4.69 0.10 -20.92
CA GLN A 185 5.81 0.94 -20.47
C GLN A 185 7.07 0.11 -20.14
N ARG A 186 6.98 -1.22 -20.17
CA ARG A 186 8.09 -2.12 -19.85
C ARG A 186 8.75 -2.69 -21.09
N ARG A 187 10.00 -3.15 -20.95
CA ARG A 187 10.85 -3.57 -22.08
C ARG A 187 10.27 -4.74 -22.90
N HIS A 188 9.68 -5.74 -22.22
CA HIS A 188 9.23 -6.98 -22.88
C HIS A 188 7.75 -7.00 -23.21
N HIS A 189 6.95 -6.07 -22.68
CA HIS A 189 5.48 -5.98 -22.89
C HIS A 189 4.72 -7.28 -22.58
N GLU A 190 5.29 -8.14 -21.73
CA GLU A 190 4.71 -9.44 -21.39
C GLU A 190 3.74 -9.32 -20.20
N ILE A 191 2.64 -10.09 -20.27
CA ILE A 191 1.68 -10.23 -19.19
C ILE A 191 1.45 -11.71 -18.92
N GLY A 192 1.73 -12.12 -17.69
CA GLY A 192 1.36 -13.42 -17.14
C GLY A 192 0.15 -13.31 -16.22
N ARG A 193 -0.62 -14.38 -16.08
CA ARG A 193 -1.67 -14.51 -15.09
C ARG A 193 -1.25 -15.50 -14.02
N ALA A 194 -1.32 -15.05 -12.76
CA ALA A 194 -1.25 -15.94 -11.62
C ALA A 194 -2.60 -15.94 -10.87
N SER A 195 -3.07 -17.09 -10.44
CA SER A 195 -4.19 -17.22 -9.52
C SER A 195 -3.68 -17.87 -8.23
N CYS A 196 -4.00 -17.28 -7.08
CA CYS A 196 -3.80 -17.94 -5.79
C CYS A 196 -4.88 -19.04 -5.64
N ARG A 197 -4.72 -20.14 -6.36
CA ARG A 197 -5.39 -21.38 -6.04
C ARG A 197 -4.37 -22.21 -5.28
N GLU A 198 -4.49 -22.28 -3.98
CA GLU A 198 -3.93 -23.41 -3.26
C GLU A 198 -4.57 -24.66 -3.86
N ARG A 199 -3.76 -25.51 -4.46
CA ARG A 199 -4.16 -26.86 -4.74
C ARG A 199 -4.05 -27.60 -3.41
N VAL A 200 -5.17 -27.81 -2.76
CA VAL A 200 -5.30 -28.84 -1.72
C VAL A 200 -5.11 -30.19 -2.37
#